data_948b02272373df0634d9de41479098e7
#
_entry.id   948b02272373df0634d9de41479098e7
#
_cell.length_a   1.000
_cell.length_b   1.000
_cell.length_c   1.000
_cell.angle_alpha   90.00
_cell.angle_beta   90.00
_cell.angle_gamma   90.00
#
_symmetry.space_group_name_H-M   'P 1'
#
loop_
_entity.id
_entity.type
_entity.pdbx_description
1 polymer ?
#
loop_
_entity_poly.entity_id
_entity_poly.type
_entity_poly.pdbx_seq_one_letter_code
_entity_poly.pdbx_strand_id
1 'polypeptide(L)'
;MLSFNLKAEEKFDPKHHVEKILGKAGEGDVTVACWEPGQTSPYHCHPDATEIYFCFEGGGTMRTPTETISIAPGSFVVHPRGELHEYVNGGQRTLLFRVRYGDGMSGRTKEWPSNLGWKPRPEDLEYFERNPAGGGAAR
;
A
#
# COMPACT_ATOMS: atom_id res chain seq x y z
N MET A 1 -22.60 0.21 12.21
CA MET A 1 -21.34 -0.41 12.69
C MET A 1 -20.80 -1.35 11.61
N LEU A 2 -19.51 -1.29 11.32
CA LEU A 2 -18.82 -2.31 10.52
C LEU A 2 -18.07 -3.22 11.47
N SER A 3 -18.14 -4.52 11.23
CA SER A 3 -17.41 -5.52 11.99
C SER A 3 -16.97 -6.65 11.06
N PHE A 4 -15.71 -7.02 11.14
CA PHE A 4 -15.14 -8.11 10.36
C PHE A 4 -13.96 -8.73 11.11
N ASN A 5 -13.64 -9.97 10.75
CA ASN A 5 -12.45 -10.66 11.25
C ASN A 5 -11.43 -10.68 10.11
N LEU A 6 -10.27 -10.03 10.31
CA LEU A 6 -9.27 -9.88 9.25
C LEU A 6 -8.77 -11.23 8.72
N LYS A 7 -8.61 -12.21 9.59
CA LYS A 7 -8.17 -13.56 9.18
C LYS A 7 -9.22 -14.26 8.32
N ALA A 8 -10.50 -14.08 8.64
CA ALA A 8 -11.60 -14.66 7.87
C ALA A 8 -11.77 -13.99 6.49
N GLU A 9 -11.27 -12.77 6.35
CA GLU A 9 -11.33 -12.01 5.09
C GLU A 9 -10.15 -12.25 4.16
N GLU A 10 -9.16 -13.06 4.55
CA GLU A 10 -7.97 -13.30 3.73
C GLU A 10 -8.30 -13.89 2.37
N LYS A 11 -7.59 -13.41 1.35
CA LYS A 11 -7.67 -13.90 -0.02
C LYS A 11 -6.34 -13.68 -0.71
N PHE A 12 -5.73 -14.75 -1.21
CA PHE A 12 -4.42 -14.69 -1.84
C PHE A 12 -4.51 -14.99 -3.34
N ASP A 13 -3.60 -14.41 -4.11
CA ASP A 13 -3.45 -14.66 -5.55
C ASP A 13 -1.95 -14.83 -5.86
N PRO A 14 -1.56 -15.85 -6.63
CA PRO A 14 -0.14 -16.09 -6.94
C PRO A 14 0.48 -15.05 -7.88
N LYS A 15 -0.32 -14.26 -8.59
CA LYS A 15 0.18 -13.26 -9.55
C LYS A 15 0.62 -11.97 -8.90
N HIS A 16 -0.17 -11.47 -7.96
CA HIS A 16 0.12 -10.25 -7.20
C HIS A 16 -0.71 -10.23 -5.92
N HIS A 17 -0.36 -9.35 -4.99
CA HIS A 17 -1.12 -9.22 -3.75
C HIS A 17 -2.58 -8.85 -4.01
N VAL A 18 -3.43 -9.21 -3.06
CA VAL A 18 -4.86 -8.91 -3.10
C VAL A 18 -5.18 -7.81 -2.11
N GLU A 19 -5.84 -6.76 -2.57
CA GLU A 19 -6.41 -5.71 -1.72
C GLU A 19 -7.93 -5.90 -1.68
N LYS A 20 -8.44 -6.34 -0.55
CA LYS A 20 -9.88 -6.54 -0.36
C LYS A 20 -10.44 -5.39 0.47
N ILE A 21 -11.20 -4.52 -0.19
CA ILE A 21 -11.88 -3.41 0.48
C ILE A 21 -13.03 -3.97 1.31
N LEU A 22 -13.00 -3.71 2.62
CA LEU A 22 -13.97 -4.21 3.58
C LEU A 22 -15.08 -3.20 3.88
N GLY A 23 -14.83 -1.93 3.63
CA GLY A 23 -15.81 -0.88 3.86
C GLY A 23 -15.23 0.52 3.71
N LYS A 24 -16.04 1.50 4.03
CA LYS A 24 -15.66 2.91 3.95
C LYS A 24 -15.30 3.48 5.33
N ALA A 25 -14.37 4.45 5.32
CA ALA A 25 -14.03 5.29 6.47
C ALA A 25 -14.05 6.75 5.97
N GLY A 26 -15.19 7.45 6.17
CA GLY A 26 -15.42 8.74 5.52
C GLY A 26 -15.38 8.60 4.00
N GLU A 27 -14.56 9.40 3.33
CA GLU A 27 -14.33 9.31 1.87
C GLU A 27 -13.29 8.24 1.51
N GLY A 28 -12.62 7.66 2.50
CA GLY A 28 -11.64 6.61 2.31
C GLY A 28 -12.17 5.21 2.49
N ASP A 29 -11.27 4.27 2.70
CA ASP A 29 -11.59 2.86 2.82
C ASP A 29 -10.78 2.17 3.91
N VAL A 30 -11.30 1.01 4.35
CA VAL A 30 -10.62 0.04 5.19
C VAL A 30 -10.45 -1.24 4.38
N THR A 31 -9.24 -1.77 4.38
CA THR A 31 -8.83 -2.84 3.46
C THR A 31 -7.96 -3.86 4.16
N VAL A 32 -8.14 -5.13 3.85
CA VAL A 32 -7.14 -6.15 4.15
C VAL A 32 -6.32 -6.41 2.90
N ALA A 33 -4.99 -6.31 3.02
CA ALA A 33 -4.05 -6.60 1.96
C ALA A 33 -3.36 -7.94 2.27
N CYS A 34 -3.44 -8.86 1.33
CA CYS A 34 -2.99 -10.25 1.50
C CYS A 34 -1.86 -10.54 0.52
N TRP A 35 -0.76 -11.06 1.04
CA TRP A 35 0.51 -11.18 0.31
C TRP A 35 1.03 -12.60 0.33
N GLU A 36 1.34 -13.15 -0.83
CA GLU A 36 2.15 -14.36 -0.96
C GLU A 36 3.64 -14.00 -0.78
N PRO A 37 4.50 -14.97 -0.43
CA PRO A 37 5.94 -14.70 -0.29
C PRO A 37 6.54 -13.96 -1.49
N GLY A 38 7.36 -12.94 -1.23
CA GLY A 38 8.11 -12.20 -2.23
C GLY A 38 7.32 -11.21 -3.08
N GLN A 39 6.01 -11.12 -2.92
CA GLN A 39 5.22 -10.13 -3.64
C GLN A 39 5.54 -8.71 -3.16
N THR A 40 5.44 -7.75 -4.09
CA THR A 40 5.63 -6.34 -3.77
C THR A 40 4.36 -5.56 -4.05
N SER A 41 4.15 -4.48 -3.31
CA SER A 41 3.22 -3.45 -3.75
C SER A 41 3.80 -2.70 -4.95
N PRO A 42 2.99 -1.91 -5.66
CA PRO A 42 3.54 -0.83 -6.44
C PRO A 42 4.43 0.07 -5.56
N TYR A 43 5.50 0.61 -6.15
CA TYR A 43 6.21 1.76 -5.59
C TYR A 43 5.42 2.98 -6.00
N HIS A 44 4.64 3.51 -5.08
CA HIS A 44 3.54 4.43 -5.39
C HIS A 44 3.31 5.44 -4.28
N CYS A 45 2.49 6.42 -4.59
CA CYS A 45 1.97 7.38 -3.61
C CYS A 45 0.51 7.70 -3.87
N HIS A 46 -0.14 8.23 -2.87
CA HIS A 46 -1.48 8.82 -2.97
C HIS A 46 -1.38 10.31 -2.66
N PRO A 47 -1.35 11.19 -3.67
CA PRO A 47 -1.13 12.63 -3.47
C PRO A 47 -2.11 13.30 -2.51
N ASP A 48 -3.35 12.80 -2.48
CA ASP A 48 -4.45 13.40 -1.72
C ASP A 48 -4.93 12.54 -0.55
N ALA A 49 -4.21 11.48 -0.20
CA ALA A 49 -4.60 10.57 0.87
C ALA A 49 -3.44 10.22 1.79
N THR A 50 -3.78 10.04 3.07
CA THR A 50 -2.92 9.41 4.07
C THR A 50 -3.26 7.93 4.13
N GLU A 51 -2.23 7.08 4.23
CA GLU A 51 -2.41 5.66 4.42
C GLU A 51 -1.83 5.21 5.76
N ILE A 52 -2.56 4.35 6.44
CA ILE A 52 -2.13 3.72 7.68
C ILE A 52 -2.12 2.21 7.44
N TYR A 53 -0.98 1.57 7.73
CA TYR A 53 -0.85 0.11 7.68
C TYR A 53 -0.60 -0.45 9.06
N PHE A 54 -1.25 -1.54 9.35
CA PHE A 54 -1.01 -2.36 10.53
C PHE A 54 -0.76 -3.80 10.09
N CYS A 55 0.39 -4.36 10.49
CA CYS A 55 0.71 -5.76 10.23
C CYS A 55 0.21 -6.61 11.39
N PHE A 56 -0.63 -7.61 11.10
CA PHE A 56 -1.04 -8.50 12.15
C PHE A 56 -0.60 -9.96 11.94
N GLU A 57 -0.16 -10.33 10.73
CA GLU A 57 0.40 -11.64 10.44
C GLU A 57 1.47 -11.54 9.36
N GLY A 58 2.56 -12.30 9.51
CA GLY A 58 3.66 -12.32 8.56
C GLY A 58 4.64 -11.18 8.72
N GLY A 59 4.99 -10.53 7.64
CA GLY A 59 5.88 -9.36 7.63
C GLY A 59 6.83 -9.33 6.44
N GLY A 60 7.58 -8.27 6.35
CA GLY A 60 8.52 -7.99 5.28
C GLY A 60 9.24 -6.67 5.53
N THR A 61 9.32 -5.82 4.51
CA THR A 61 9.93 -4.48 4.63
C THR A 61 9.06 -3.42 3.99
N MET A 62 9.11 -2.22 4.54
CA MET A 62 8.48 -1.04 3.98
C MET A 62 9.57 -0.02 3.68
N ARG A 63 9.59 0.53 2.47
CA ARG A 63 10.57 1.53 2.08
C ARG A 63 9.93 2.81 1.56
N THR A 64 10.62 3.92 1.81
CA THR A 64 10.38 5.23 1.21
C THR A 64 11.67 5.67 0.52
N PRO A 65 11.70 6.84 -0.14
CA PRO A 65 12.95 7.34 -0.71
C PRO A 65 14.09 7.54 0.29
N THR A 66 13.78 7.68 1.58
CA THR A 66 14.77 8.04 2.61
C THR A 66 15.07 6.93 3.61
N GLU A 67 14.22 5.90 3.70
CA GLU A 67 14.43 4.85 4.69
C GLU A 67 13.76 3.53 4.30
N THR A 68 14.22 2.47 4.92
CA THR A 68 13.63 1.13 4.85
C THR A 68 13.50 0.59 6.27
N ILE A 69 12.32 0.09 6.62
CA ILE A 69 12.04 -0.47 7.94
C ILE A 69 11.56 -1.91 7.82
N SER A 70 11.81 -2.70 8.86
CA SER A 70 11.25 -4.04 9.00
C SER A 70 9.80 -3.97 9.46
N ILE A 71 8.97 -4.83 8.88
CA ILE A 71 7.55 -4.99 9.23
C ILE A 71 7.37 -6.38 9.83
N ALA A 72 6.76 -6.43 10.99
CA ALA A 72 6.44 -7.65 11.73
C ALA A 72 5.06 -7.50 12.38
N PRO A 73 4.45 -8.58 12.89
CA PRO A 73 3.18 -8.47 13.60
C PRO A 73 3.23 -7.41 14.71
N GLY A 74 2.29 -6.48 14.69
CA GLY A 74 2.25 -5.31 15.56
C GLY A 74 2.88 -4.04 14.97
N SER A 75 3.58 -4.12 13.85
CA SER A 75 4.10 -2.92 13.16
C SER A 75 2.95 -2.03 12.68
N PHE A 76 3.12 -0.75 12.90
CA PHE A 76 2.16 0.28 12.51
C PHE A 76 2.90 1.38 11.75
N VAL A 77 2.44 1.70 10.55
CA VAL A 77 3.09 2.66 9.66
C VAL A 77 2.08 3.69 9.19
N VAL A 78 2.45 4.95 9.21
CA VAL A 78 1.66 6.04 8.64
C VAL A 78 2.42 6.65 7.47
N HIS A 79 1.82 6.62 6.29
CA HIS A 79 2.31 7.32 5.11
C HIS A 79 1.50 8.60 4.94
N PRO A 80 2.10 9.78 5.19
CA PRO A 80 1.43 11.04 4.92
C PRO A 80 1.11 11.19 3.43
N ARG A 81 0.23 12.13 3.10
CA ARG A 81 -0.13 12.44 1.71
C ARG A 81 1.09 12.55 0.82
N GLY A 82 1.06 11.84 -0.29
CA GLY A 82 2.07 11.90 -1.34
C GLY A 82 3.39 11.19 -1.03
N GLU A 83 3.55 10.59 0.14
CA GLU A 83 4.77 9.84 0.42
C GLU A 83 4.88 8.62 -0.48
N LEU A 84 5.97 8.57 -1.25
CA LEU A 84 6.28 7.43 -2.12
C LEU A 84 6.75 6.26 -1.26
N HIS A 85 6.09 5.12 -1.40
CA HIS A 85 6.40 3.94 -0.59
C HIS A 85 6.14 2.63 -1.32
N GLU A 86 6.78 1.57 -0.82
CA GLU A 86 6.61 0.21 -1.31
C GLU A 86 6.69 -0.77 -0.14
N TYR A 87 5.78 -1.75 -0.13
CA TYR A 87 5.90 -2.91 0.73
C TYR A 87 6.50 -4.08 -0.07
N VAL A 88 7.50 -4.73 0.52
CA VAL A 88 8.11 -5.95 -0.03
C VAL A 88 7.86 -7.08 0.96
N ASN A 89 7.07 -8.07 0.54
CA ASN A 89 6.73 -9.18 1.43
C ASN A 89 7.94 -10.10 1.65
N GLY A 90 8.01 -10.64 2.86
CA GLY A 90 9.03 -11.62 3.23
C GLY A 90 8.70 -13.05 2.77
N GLY A 91 9.24 -14.04 3.49
CA GLY A 91 9.14 -15.46 3.15
C GLY A 91 7.87 -16.15 3.62
N GLN A 92 6.90 -15.42 4.18
CA GLN A 92 5.63 -15.95 4.68
C GLN A 92 4.46 -15.17 4.09
N ARG A 93 3.27 -15.79 4.10
CA ARG A 93 2.03 -15.05 3.85
C ARG A 93 1.87 -13.95 4.88
N THR A 94 1.42 -12.79 4.42
CA THR A 94 1.27 -11.61 5.25
C THR A 94 -0.12 -11.02 5.10
N LEU A 95 -0.66 -10.56 6.22
CA LEU A 95 -1.89 -9.79 6.28
C LEU A 95 -1.59 -8.41 6.86
N LEU A 96 -1.83 -7.38 6.04
CA LEU A 96 -1.78 -5.99 6.45
C LEU A 96 -3.19 -5.42 6.45
N PHE A 97 -3.55 -4.76 7.52
CA PHE A 97 -4.76 -3.95 7.55
C PHE A 97 -4.40 -2.52 7.15
N ARG A 98 -5.18 -1.94 6.24
CA ARG A 98 -4.95 -0.58 5.75
C ARG A 98 -6.17 0.29 5.97
N VAL A 99 -5.95 1.50 6.44
CA VAL A 99 -6.93 2.59 6.40
C VAL A 99 -6.36 3.66 5.47
N ARG A 100 -7.16 4.13 4.54
CA ARG A 100 -6.79 5.20 3.62
C ARG A 100 -7.88 6.26 3.69
N TYR A 101 -7.48 7.52 3.87
CA TYR A 101 -8.40 8.65 3.97
C TYR A 101 -7.79 9.94 3.44
N GLY A 102 -8.63 10.84 2.98
CA GLY A 102 -8.21 12.12 2.42
C GLY A 102 -9.21 12.66 1.43
N ASP A 103 -8.76 13.56 0.56
CA ASP A 103 -9.62 14.24 -0.41
C ASP A 103 -9.77 13.46 -1.73
N GLY A 104 -8.92 12.49 -1.97
CA GLY A 104 -8.98 11.60 -3.14
C GLY A 104 -8.11 10.39 -2.95
N MET A 105 -8.59 9.23 -3.42
CA MET A 105 -7.91 7.95 -3.23
C MET A 105 -7.04 7.54 -4.43
N SER A 106 -6.96 8.37 -5.47
CA SER A 106 -6.16 8.06 -6.67
C SER A 106 -4.69 7.91 -6.33
N GLY A 107 -4.08 6.87 -6.86
CA GLY A 107 -2.65 6.62 -6.73
C GLY A 107 -1.85 7.00 -7.97
N ARG A 108 -0.55 7.18 -7.78
CA ARG A 108 0.45 7.32 -8.84
C ARG A 108 1.51 6.28 -8.61
N THR A 109 1.76 5.45 -9.61
CA THR A 109 2.67 4.31 -9.51
C THR A 109 3.91 4.55 -10.36
N LYS A 110 5.06 4.41 -9.73
CA LYS A 110 6.36 4.59 -10.39
C LYS A 110 6.90 3.28 -10.98
N GLU A 111 6.77 2.19 -10.24
CA GLU A 111 7.15 0.85 -10.66
C GLU A 111 6.40 -0.20 -9.84
N TRP A 112 6.35 -1.41 -10.35
CA TRP A 112 5.75 -2.56 -9.63
C TRP A 112 6.53 -3.83 -9.93
N PRO A 113 7.62 -4.09 -9.18
CA PRO A 113 8.58 -5.16 -9.51
C PRO A 113 7.99 -6.55 -9.60
N SER A 114 7.05 -6.92 -8.74
CA SER A 114 6.47 -8.27 -8.75
C SER A 114 5.30 -8.45 -9.72
N ASN A 115 4.85 -7.38 -10.38
CA ASN A 115 3.80 -7.45 -11.38
C ASN A 115 4.36 -7.27 -12.77
N LEU A 116 4.76 -8.38 -13.42
CA LEU A 116 5.45 -8.36 -14.69
C LEU A 116 4.65 -7.78 -15.86
N GLY A 117 3.33 -7.79 -15.75
CA GLY A 117 2.44 -7.22 -16.77
C GLY A 117 2.12 -5.74 -16.59
N TRP A 118 2.57 -5.14 -15.48
CA TRP A 118 2.27 -3.74 -15.22
C TRP A 118 3.07 -2.81 -16.13
N LYS A 119 2.40 -1.73 -16.57
CA LYS A 119 3.03 -0.64 -17.33
C LYS A 119 2.55 0.70 -16.79
N PRO A 120 3.42 1.72 -16.77
CA PRO A 120 3.03 3.05 -16.30
C PRO A 120 1.96 3.65 -17.23
N ARG A 121 0.99 4.31 -16.64
CA ARG A 121 0.01 5.12 -17.36
C ARG A 121 0.60 6.47 -17.69
N PRO A 122 0.06 7.21 -18.70
CA PRO A 122 0.52 8.58 -19.00
C PRO A 122 0.52 9.51 -17.80
N GLU A 123 -0.51 9.44 -16.93
CA GLU A 123 -0.60 10.25 -15.73
C GLU A 123 0.46 9.88 -14.68
N ASP A 124 0.91 8.63 -14.62
CA ASP A 124 2.01 8.23 -13.74
C ASP A 124 3.33 8.83 -14.22
N LEU A 125 3.61 8.73 -15.51
CA LEU A 125 4.82 9.29 -16.11
C LEU A 125 4.90 10.81 -15.91
N GLU A 126 3.81 11.52 -16.19
CA GLU A 126 3.74 12.97 -16.00
C GLU A 126 3.93 13.36 -14.53
N TYR A 127 3.30 12.64 -13.62
CA TYR A 127 3.42 12.93 -12.19
C TYR A 127 4.86 12.79 -11.69
N PHE A 128 5.53 11.69 -12.02
CA PHE A 128 6.90 11.44 -11.53
C PHE A 128 7.97 12.21 -12.27
N GLU A 129 7.69 12.74 -13.45
CA GLU A 129 8.55 13.74 -14.08
C GLU A 129 8.64 15.01 -13.24
N ARG A 130 7.51 15.45 -12.66
CA ARG A 130 7.43 16.63 -11.80
C ARG A 130 7.75 16.35 -10.33
N ASN A 131 7.52 15.14 -9.87
CA ASN A 131 7.65 14.72 -8.47
C ASN A 131 8.45 13.42 -8.37
N PRO A 132 9.75 13.42 -8.69
CA PRO A 132 10.53 12.18 -8.79
C PRO A 132 10.62 11.39 -7.47
N ALA A 133 10.49 12.05 -6.33
CA ALA A 133 10.50 11.41 -5.00
C ALA A 133 9.09 11.28 -4.38
N GLY A 134 8.04 11.37 -5.22
CA GLY A 134 6.68 11.50 -4.73
C GLY A 134 6.40 12.93 -4.29
N GLY A 135 5.28 13.15 -3.64
CA GLY A 135 4.89 14.46 -3.15
C GLY A 135 3.40 14.51 -2.88
N GLY A 136 2.98 15.52 -2.16
CA GLY A 136 1.58 15.73 -1.82
C GLY A 136 1.33 17.15 -1.38
N ALA A 137 0.10 17.43 -0.95
CA ALA A 137 -0.25 18.71 -0.37
C ALA A 137 0.63 19.02 0.85
N ALA A 138 0.91 20.27 1.08
CA ALA A 138 1.61 20.73 2.28
C ALA A 138 0.85 20.24 3.53
N ARG A 139 1.62 19.87 4.54
CA ARG A 139 1.11 19.27 5.78
C ARG A 139 1.09 20.28 6.89
#